data_ad2f5c45a4bda6d7646a406485b5a533
#
_entry.id   ad2f5c45a4bda6d7646a406485b5a533
#
_cell.length_a   1.000
_cell.length_b   1.000
_cell.length_c   1.000
_cell.angle_alpha   90.00
_cell.angle_beta   90.00
_cell.angle_gamma   90.00
#
_symmetry.space_group_name_H-M   'P 1'
#
loop_
_entity.id
_entity.type
_entity.pdbx_description
1 polymer ?
#
loop_
_entity_poly.entity_id
_entity_poly.type
_entity_poly.pdbx_seq_one_letter_code
_entity_poly.pdbx_strand_id
1 'polypeptide(L)'
;GVDRRLTDAIAPVVYNHSGYATHNVIGSRKLLESFQQKQVRQFYDKWYRPDKQFVAVIGDVDPDRVEQRVQAVFKTLPARQTPPVSPQARQIPDNATPLYMRFVDPENKSASFGLYQRYAVKGDAPEDDRVRQFLFMQFFNLLATKRFALLKNAGKERYIAAEVSLSSLVRGYSQMAWDMVPYRGSEQEALHQLLAVRESLRDKGFTAAEFNEEKERMYDGMKGVLGEKGLGTPDNALMLFRQNFLYGIPVQDFRTQISRNI
;
A
#
# COMPACT_ATOMS: atom_id res chain seq x y z
N GLY A 1 10.33 11.22 16.51
CA GLY A 1 10.89 9.94 16.96
C GLY A 1 11.71 9.28 15.86
N VAL A 2 12.31 8.12 16.15
CA VAL A 2 13.22 7.38 15.26
C VAL A 2 12.56 6.97 13.94
N ASP A 3 11.30 6.52 13.97
CA ASP A 3 10.57 6.09 12.76
C ASP A 3 10.46 7.20 11.72
N ARG A 4 10.26 8.44 12.18
CA ARG A 4 10.24 9.59 11.28
C ARG A 4 11.60 9.80 10.63
N ARG A 5 12.69 9.76 11.40
CA ARG A 5 14.05 9.93 10.88
C ARG A 5 14.43 8.81 9.92
N LEU A 6 14.03 7.57 10.22
CA LEU A 6 14.20 6.43 9.32
C LEU A 6 13.43 6.64 8.01
N THR A 7 12.15 7.02 8.08
CA THR A 7 11.33 7.27 6.90
C THR A 7 11.93 8.37 6.02
N ASP A 8 12.37 9.47 6.61
CA ASP A 8 13.00 10.56 5.88
C ASP A 8 14.35 10.14 5.25
N ALA A 9 15.10 9.24 5.89
CA ALA A 9 16.36 8.72 5.37
C ALA A 9 16.17 7.68 4.25
N ILE A 10 15.15 6.82 4.33
CA ILE A 10 14.92 5.75 3.36
C ILE A 10 14.19 6.24 2.10
N ALA A 11 13.38 7.29 2.20
CA ALA A 11 12.56 7.78 1.10
C ALA A 11 13.36 8.10 -0.19
N PRO A 12 14.55 8.74 -0.16
CA PRO A 12 15.36 8.98 -1.35
C PRO A 12 15.77 7.69 -2.06
N VAL A 13 16.02 6.62 -1.33
CA VAL A 13 16.43 5.32 -1.88
C VAL A 13 15.21 4.56 -2.42
N VAL A 14 14.16 4.43 -1.63
CA VAL A 14 12.93 3.71 -2.03
C VAL A 14 12.28 4.36 -3.24
N TYR A 15 12.24 5.68 -3.31
CA TYR A 15 11.64 6.42 -4.42
C TYR A 15 12.66 6.94 -5.45
N ASN A 16 13.89 6.46 -5.39
CA ASN A 16 14.98 6.80 -6.30
C ASN A 16 15.01 8.29 -6.65
N HIS A 17 15.06 9.14 -5.62
CA HIS A 17 15.12 10.61 -5.73
C HIS A 17 14.00 11.27 -6.56
N SER A 18 12.90 10.56 -6.81
CA SER A 18 11.71 11.11 -7.49
C SER A 18 10.98 12.15 -6.64
N GLY A 19 9.93 12.75 -7.21
CA GLY A 19 9.04 13.65 -6.48
C GLY A 19 8.43 13.03 -5.22
N TYR A 20 8.21 11.72 -5.19
CA TYR A 20 7.73 11.01 -4.00
C TYR A 20 8.71 11.07 -2.82
N ALA A 21 10.01 11.13 -3.09
CA ALA A 21 11.02 11.26 -2.05
C ALA A 21 11.07 12.64 -1.41
N THR A 22 10.70 13.68 -2.16
CA THR A 22 10.90 15.09 -1.78
C THR A 22 9.64 15.80 -1.32
N HIS A 23 8.45 15.25 -1.65
CA HIS A 23 7.16 15.86 -1.34
C HIS A 23 6.46 15.14 -0.16
N ASN A 24 7.10 15.17 1.00
CA ASN A 24 6.50 14.65 2.22
C ASN A 24 5.28 15.50 2.62
N VAL A 25 4.13 14.85 2.81
CA VAL A 25 2.84 15.52 3.14
C VAL A 25 2.87 16.28 4.46
N ILE A 26 3.74 15.90 5.40
CA ILE A 26 3.91 16.62 6.69
C ILE A 26 4.66 17.94 6.49
N GLY A 27 5.39 18.07 5.36
CA GLY A 27 6.26 19.22 5.11
C GLY A 27 7.57 19.16 5.92
N SER A 28 8.28 20.28 5.93
CA SER A 28 9.54 20.43 6.67
C SER A 28 9.44 21.60 7.65
N ARG A 29 10.21 21.52 8.75
CA ARG A 29 10.31 22.62 9.72
C ARG A 29 10.70 23.93 9.04
N LYS A 30 11.69 23.88 8.14
CA LYS A 30 12.15 25.04 7.38
C LYS A 30 11.00 25.71 6.59
N LEU A 31 10.15 24.89 5.95
CA LEU A 31 8.98 25.40 5.22
C LEU A 31 7.96 26.03 6.19
N LEU A 32 7.68 25.36 7.31
CA LEU A 32 6.73 25.85 8.32
C LEU A 32 7.16 27.17 8.95
N GLU A 33 8.47 27.40 9.09
CA GLU A 33 9.03 28.65 9.63
C GLU A 33 9.09 29.79 8.59
N SER A 34 8.96 29.48 7.29
CA SER A 34 9.19 30.45 6.21
C SER A 34 8.00 30.71 5.29
N PHE A 35 6.95 29.85 5.31
CA PHE A 35 5.83 30.07 4.41
C PHE A 35 4.98 31.29 4.79
N GLN A 36 4.38 31.88 3.77
CA GLN A 36 3.48 33.02 3.91
C GLN A 36 2.02 32.62 3.69
N GLN A 37 1.10 33.31 4.35
CA GLN A 37 -0.34 33.10 4.18
C GLN A 37 -0.77 33.06 2.71
N LYS A 38 -0.18 33.93 1.87
CA LYS A 38 -0.46 33.98 0.42
C LYS A 38 -0.17 32.67 -0.27
N GLN A 39 0.91 31.96 0.10
CA GLN A 39 1.28 30.67 -0.49
C GLN A 39 0.27 29.57 -0.13
N VAL A 40 -0.18 29.55 1.13
CA VAL A 40 -1.24 28.64 1.58
C VAL A 40 -2.53 28.90 0.83
N ARG A 41 -2.92 30.16 0.68
CA ARG A 41 -4.13 30.53 -0.07
C ARG A 41 -4.04 30.14 -1.53
N GLN A 42 -2.90 30.37 -2.19
CA GLN A 42 -2.66 29.96 -3.58
C GLN A 42 -2.71 28.44 -3.74
N PHE A 43 -2.15 27.67 -2.78
CA PHE A 43 -2.22 26.24 -2.79
C PHE A 43 -3.67 25.74 -2.65
N TYR A 44 -4.41 26.31 -1.69
CA TYR A 44 -5.82 26.00 -1.49
C TYR A 44 -6.64 26.30 -2.75
N ASP A 45 -6.53 27.51 -3.30
CA ASP A 45 -7.25 27.91 -4.50
C ASP A 45 -6.91 27.07 -5.74
N LYS A 46 -5.70 26.51 -5.79
CA LYS A 46 -5.24 25.66 -6.89
C LYS A 46 -5.75 24.23 -6.77
N TRP A 47 -5.77 23.64 -5.57
CA TRP A 47 -5.94 22.20 -5.39
C TRP A 47 -7.27 21.81 -4.74
N TYR A 48 -7.85 22.64 -3.86
CA TYR A 48 -9.13 22.37 -3.20
C TYR A 48 -10.28 22.89 -4.05
N ARG A 49 -10.79 22.04 -4.93
CA ARG A 49 -11.71 22.45 -5.97
C ARG A 49 -12.82 21.44 -6.17
N PRO A 50 -14.04 21.88 -6.58
CA PRO A 50 -15.18 21.01 -6.76
C PRO A 50 -14.90 19.82 -7.71
N ASP A 51 -14.16 20.04 -8.81
CA ASP A 51 -13.81 19.01 -9.78
C ASP A 51 -12.80 17.95 -9.27
N LYS A 52 -12.27 18.14 -8.05
CA LYS A 52 -11.33 17.22 -7.39
C LYS A 52 -11.84 16.71 -6.06
N GLN A 53 -13.09 17.02 -5.72
CA GLN A 53 -13.69 16.58 -4.48
C GLN A 53 -14.57 15.34 -4.68
N PHE A 54 -14.55 14.51 -3.69
CA PHE A 54 -15.43 13.37 -3.53
C PHE A 54 -16.21 13.56 -2.22
N VAL A 55 -17.54 13.47 -2.30
CA VAL A 55 -18.41 13.56 -1.13
C VAL A 55 -19.10 12.21 -0.96
N ALA A 56 -18.96 11.60 0.19
CA ALA A 56 -19.69 10.42 0.59
C ALA A 56 -20.50 10.73 1.85
N VAL A 57 -21.76 10.38 1.82
CA VAL A 57 -22.65 10.45 2.99
C VAL A 57 -23.21 9.05 3.23
N ILE A 58 -22.96 8.50 4.40
CA ILE A 58 -23.31 7.12 4.74
C ILE A 58 -24.02 7.13 6.09
N GLY A 59 -25.22 6.57 6.13
CA GLY A 59 -26.05 6.50 7.33
C GLY A 59 -27.53 6.35 6.99
N ASP A 60 -28.36 6.50 7.99
CA ASP A 60 -29.82 6.52 7.84
C ASP A 60 -30.28 7.90 7.34
N VAL A 61 -30.18 8.09 6.04
CA VAL A 61 -30.46 9.37 5.37
C VAL A 61 -31.31 9.15 4.13
N ASP A 62 -32.10 10.14 3.76
CA ASP A 62 -32.81 10.20 2.47
C ASP A 62 -31.81 10.60 1.37
N PRO A 63 -31.50 9.69 0.41
CA PRO A 63 -30.50 9.96 -0.63
C PRO A 63 -30.85 11.16 -1.51
N ASP A 64 -32.13 11.31 -1.90
CA ASP A 64 -32.57 12.37 -2.80
C ASP A 64 -32.41 13.76 -2.15
N ARG A 65 -32.75 13.84 -0.87
CA ARG A 65 -32.59 15.07 -0.09
C ARG A 65 -31.13 15.42 0.12
N VAL A 66 -30.27 14.43 0.37
CA VAL A 66 -28.83 14.64 0.50
C VAL A 66 -28.25 15.08 -0.84
N GLU A 67 -28.58 14.42 -1.95
CA GLU A 67 -28.09 14.78 -3.27
C GLU A 67 -28.48 16.22 -3.62
N GLN A 68 -29.75 16.61 -3.46
CA GLN A 68 -30.21 17.97 -3.70
C GLN A 68 -29.41 19.00 -2.88
N ARG A 69 -29.12 18.69 -1.63
CA ARG A 69 -28.36 19.59 -0.75
C ARG A 69 -26.90 19.71 -1.17
N VAL A 70 -26.26 18.61 -1.51
CA VAL A 70 -24.89 18.60 -2.05
C VAL A 70 -24.83 19.41 -3.34
N GLN A 71 -25.74 19.19 -4.29
CA GLN A 71 -25.81 19.93 -5.54
C GLN A 71 -26.03 21.42 -5.32
N ALA A 72 -26.90 21.80 -4.39
CA ALA A 72 -27.15 23.21 -4.06
C ALA A 72 -25.89 23.91 -3.57
N VAL A 73 -25.10 23.25 -2.69
CA VAL A 73 -23.83 23.78 -2.20
C VAL A 73 -22.80 23.89 -3.33
N PHE A 74 -22.63 22.82 -4.12
CA PHE A 74 -21.62 22.79 -5.17
C PHE A 74 -21.89 23.78 -6.31
N LYS A 75 -23.16 24.11 -6.60
CA LYS A 75 -23.51 25.16 -7.57
C LYS A 75 -23.03 26.56 -7.18
N THR A 76 -22.77 26.81 -5.90
CA THR A 76 -22.25 28.08 -5.41
C THR A 76 -20.74 28.20 -5.46
N LEU A 77 -20.04 27.08 -5.69
CA LEU A 77 -18.59 27.04 -5.72
C LEU A 77 -18.04 27.45 -7.09
N PRO A 78 -16.93 28.21 -7.13
CA PRO A 78 -16.37 28.66 -8.39
C PRO A 78 -15.85 27.50 -9.23
N ALA A 79 -16.28 27.41 -10.48
CA ALA A 79 -15.72 26.48 -11.45
C ALA A 79 -14.29 26.92 -11.80
N ARG A 80 -13.32 26.10 -11.47
CA ARG A 80 -11.91 26.35 -11.78
C ARG A 80 -11.33 25.09 -12.44
N GLN A 81 -10.43 25.25 -13.40
CA GLN A 81 -9.75 24.11 -14.03
C GLN A 81 -8.38 23.87 -13.40
N THR A 82 -8.10 22.62 -13.02
CA THR A 82 -6.79 22.23 -12.51
C THR A 82 -5.86 21.90 -13.68
N PRO A 83 -4.66 22.46 -13.74
CA PRO A 83 -3.68 21.99 -14.70
C PRO A 83 -3.40 20.51 -14.46
N PRO A 84 -3.26 19.72 -15.54
CA PRO A 84 -2.90 18.32 -15.40
C PRO A 84 -1.56 18.18 -14.69
N VAL A 85 -1.46 17.18 -13.80
CA VAL A 85 -0.16 16.83 -13.19
C VAL A 85 0.69 16.18 -14.26
N SER A 86 1.93 16.67 -14.43
CA SER A 86 2.87 16.08 -15.37
C SER A 86 3.05 14.58 -15.11
N PRO A 87 2.97 13.71 -16.15
CA PRO A 87 3.26 12.29 -16.00
C PRO A 87 4.63 12.03 -15.37
N GLN A 88 5.65 12.83 -15.71
CA GLN A 88 7.01 12.72 -15.17
C GLN A 88 7.06 12.93 -13.64
N ALA A 89 6.19 13.78 -13.09
CA ALA A 89 6.11 13.99 -11.64
C ALA A 89 5.63 12.73 -10.87
N ARG A 90 5.08 11.74 -11.57
CA ARG A 90 4.59 10.47 -11.00
C ARG A 90 5.51 9.29 -11.30
N GLN A 91 6.61 9.51 -12.00
CA GLN A 91 7.55 8.45 -12.32
C GLN A 91 8.59 8.29 -11.23
N ILE A 92 8.86 7.04 -10.88
CA ILE A 92 10.03 6.68 -10.09
C ILE A 92 11.06 6.14 -11.09
N PRO A 93 12.22 6.77 -11.25
CA PRO A 93 13.24 6.29 -12.16
C PRO A 93 13.70 4.87 -11.79
N ASP A 94 14.00 4.06 -12.79
CA ASP A 94 14.67 2.78 -12.56
C ASP A 94 16.15 3.01 -12.17
N ASN A 95 16.70 2.03 -11.48
CA ASN A 95 18.11 2.03 -11.08
C ASN A 95 18.84 0.86 -11.76
N ALA A 96 19.94 1.17 -12.46
CA ALA A 96 20.75 0.16 -13.15
C ALA A 96 21.54 -0.75 -12.20
N THR A 97 21.82 -0.24 -10.99
CA THR A 97 22.52 -0.97 -9.93
C THR A 97 21.72 -0.91 -8.65
N PRO A 98 21.86 -1.89 -7.73
CA PRO A 98 21.21 -1.85 -6.44
C PRO A 98 21.57 -0.57 -5.67
N LEU A 99 20.58 0.06 -5.10
CA LEU A 99 20.76 1.18 -4.19
C LEU A 99 20.94 0.64 -2.78
N TYR A 100 21.82 1.27 -2.01
CA TYR A 100 22.13 0.85 -0.65
C TYR A 100 21.97 2.02 0.31
N MET A 101 21.43 1.74 1.50
CA MET A 101 21.31 2.70 2.58
C MET A 101 21.62 2.04 3.92
N ARG A 102 22.34 2.75 4.76
CA ARG A 102 22.55 2.41 6.17
C ARG A 102 22.04 3.56 7.03
N PHE A 103 21.14 3.24 7.96
CA PHE A 103 20.63 4.18 8.96
C PHE A 103 21.10 3.74 10.35
N VAL A 104 21.66 4.68 11.11
CA VAL A 104 22.08 4.46 12.50
C VAL A 104 21.49 5.56 13.35
N ASP A 105 20.78 5.17 14.39
CA ASP A 105 20.14 6.10 15.31
C ASP A 105 20.28 5.60 16.75
N PRO A 106 20.69 6.45 17.70
CA PRO A 106 20.89 6.05 19.11
C PRO A 106 19.62 5.56 19.81
N GLU A 107 18.43 5.98 19.35
CA GLU A 107 17.15 5.54 19.90
C GLU A 107 16.74 4.16 19.34
N ASN A 108 17.35 3.72 18.25
CA ASN A 108 17.05 2.41 17.67
C ASN A 108 17.83 1.31 18.39
N LYS A 109 17.12 0.45 19.10
CA LYS A 109 17.72 -0.59 19.94
C LYS A 109 17.88 -1.94 19.23
N SER A 110 17.31 -2.08 18.04
CA SER A 110 17.30 -3.34 17.29
C SER A 110 17.87 -3.10 15.90
N ALA A 111 18.72 -4.00 15.43
CA ALA A 111 19.09 -4.04 14.03
C ALA A 111 17.91 -4.58 13.20
N SER A 112 17.72 -4.04 12.02
CA SER A 112 16.83 -4.60 11.00
C SER A 112 17.45 -4.40 9.62
N PHE A 113 17.11 -5.24 8.68
CA PHE A 113 17.48 -5.07 7.28
C PHE A 113 16.33 -5.49 6.38
N GLY A 114 16.29 -4.90 5.19
CA GLY A 114 15.30 -5.20 4.19
C GLY A 114 15.87 -5.19 2.77
N LEU A 115 15.28 -5.99 1.91
CA LEU A 115 15.51 -6.01 0.47
C LEU A 115 14.23 -5.59 -0.22
N TYR A 116 14.31 -4.55 -1.05
CA TYR A 116 13.15 -3.95 -1.70
C TYR A 116 13.31 -3.98 -3.20
N GLN A 117 12.31 -4.48 -3.90
CA GLN A 117 12.25 -4.49 -5.35
C GLN A 117 10.98 -3.79 -5.82
N ARG A 118 11.14 -2.70 -6.57
CA ARG A 118 10.03 -1.96 -7.20
C ARG A 118 9.79 -2.48 -8.60
N TYR A 119 8.53 -2.36 -9.04
CA TYR A 119 8.17 -2.55 -10.43
C TYR A 119 6.93 -1.73 -10.78
N ALA A 120 6.90 -1.25 -12.03
CA ALA A 120 5.75 -0.54 -12.55
C ALA A 120 4.57 -1.49 -12.77
N VAL A 121 3.36 -1.02 -12.45
CA VAL A 121 2.11 -1.73 -12.66
C VAL A 121 1.28 -0.98 -13.69
N LYS A 122 0.76 -1.68 -14.69
CA LYS A 122 -0.15 -1.09 -15.67
C LYS A 122 -1.48 -0.74 -14.98
N GLY A 123 -1.86 0.53 -15.05
CA GLY A 123 -3.04 1.06 -14.34
C GLY A 123 -4.39 0.76 -14.99
N ASP A 124 -4.38 0.28 -16.22
CA ASP A 124 -5.54 0.05 -17.10
C ASP A 124 -5.85 -1.44 -17.32
N ALA A 125 -5.38 -2.30 -16.42
CA ALA A 125 -5.65 -3.72 -16.49
C ALA A 125 -7.18 -4.01 -16.36
N PRO A 126 -7.72 -4.98 -17.10
CA PRO A 126 -9.09 -5.45 -16.93
C PRO A 126 -9.41 -5.82 -15.47
N GLU A 127 -10.69 -5.75 -15.10
CA GLU A 127 -11.11 -6.01 -13.71
C GLU A 127 -10.69 -7.39 -13.21
N ASP A 128 -10.89 -8.41 -14.03
CA ASP A 128 -10.53 -9.79 -13.69
C ASP A 128 -9.00 -9.95 -13.46
N ASP A 129 -8.18 -9.24 -14.22
CA ASP A 129 -6.74 -9.24 -14.03
C ASP A 129 -6.36 -8.55 -12.71
N ARG A 130 -7.07 -7.50 -12.31
CA ARG A 130 -6.85 -6.83 -11.01
C ARG A 130 -7.23 -7.73 -9.84
N VAL A 131 -8.37 -8.43 -9.94
CA VAL A 131 -8.79 -9.42 -8.93
C VAL A 131 -7.75 -10.54 -8.82
N ARG A 132 -7.33 -11.09 -9.96
CA ARG A 132 -6.29 -12.14 -10.00
C ARG A 132 -4.98 -11.65 -9.39
N GLN A 133 -4.56 -10.43 -9.72
CA GLN A 133 -3.35 -9.83 -9.14
C GLN A 133 -3.48 -9.63 -7.62
N PHE A 134 -4.63 -9.17 -7.14
CA PHE A 134 -4.90 -9.03 -5.72
C PHE A 134 -4.80 -10.39 -4.99
N LEU A 135 -5.48 -11.41 -5.50
CA LEU A 135 -5.42 -12.77 -4.94
C LEU A 135 -3.99 -13.31 -4.96
N PHE A 136 -3.28 -13.15 -6.08
CA PHE A 136 -1.87 -13.54 -6.18
C PHE A 136 -1.02 -12.88 -5.08
N MET A 137 -1.19 -11.57 -4.86
CA MET A 137 -0.47 -10.86 -3.80
C MET A 137 -0.80 -11.43 -2.41
N GLN A 138 -2.06 -11.70 -2.13
CA GLN A 138 -2.48 -12.28 -0.86
C GLN A 138 -1.87 -13.66 -0.63
N PHE A 139 -2.01 -14.58 -1.60
CA PHE A 139 -1.43 -15.92 -1.51
C PHE A 139 0.09 -15.86 -1.40
N PHE A 140 0.75 -15.03 -2.21
CA PHE A 140 2.19 -14.89 -2.16
C PHE A 140 2.67 -14.44 -0.78
N ASN A 141 2.04 -13.39 -0.21
CA ASN A 141 2.43 -12.87 1.09
C ASN A 141 2.28 -13.92 2.20
N LEU A 142 1.15 -14.63 2.21
CA LEU A 142 0.88 -15.68 3.20
C LEU A 142 1.87 -16.84 3.08
N LEU A 143 2.03 -17.39 1.89
CA LEU A 143 2.89 -18.55 1.64
C LEU A 143 4.38 -18.24 1.81
N ALA A 144 4.83 -17.06 1.37
CA ALA A 144 6.22 -16.65 1.53
C ALA A 144 6.59 -16.42 3.00
N THR A 145 5.71 -15.76 3.77
CA THR A 145 5.92 -15.57 5.21
C THR A 145 5.89 -16.89 5.97
N LYS A 146 5.06 -17.84 5.54
CA LYS A 146 5.01 -19.21 6.13
C LYS A 146 6.38 -19.93 6.07
N ARG A 147 7.22 -19.64 5.07
CA ARG A 147 8.59 -20.22 4.99
C ARG A 147 9.45 -19.85 6.20
N PHE A 148 9.34 -18.61 6.66
CA PHE A 148 10.03 -18.19 7.88
C PHE A 148 9.43 -18.84 9.12
N ALA A 149 8.10 -18.94 9.21
CA ALA A 149 7.46 -19.65 10.31
C ALA A 149 7.91 -21.12 10.43
N LEU A 150 8.15 -21.81 9.31
CA LEU A 150 8.67 -23.18 9.31
C LEU A 150 10.09 -23.27 9.88
N LEU A 151 10.96 -22.30 9.60
CA LEU A 151 12.30 -22.23 10.22
C LEU A 151 12.20 -22.02 11.72
N LYS A 152 11.29 -21.16 12.17
CA LYS A 152 11.03 -20.92 13.58
C LYS A 152 10.52 -22.17 14.31
N ASN A 153 9.55 -22.85 13.73
CA ASN A 153 9.01 -24.09 14.29
C ASN A 153 10.06 -25.21 14.37
N ALA A 154 11.07 -25.18 13.52
CA ALA A 154 12.19 -26.10 13.56
C ALA A 154 13.32 -25.69 14.54
N GLY A 155 13.19 -24.56 15.24
CA GLY A 155 14.21 -24.00 16.15
C GLY A 155 15.50 -23.58 15.44
N LYS A 156 15.42 -23.26 14.15
CA LYS A 156 16.56 -22.90 13.29
C LYS A 156 16.66 -21.42 13.00
N GLU A 157 15.69 -20.64 13.46
CA GLU A 157 15.64 -19.20 13.21
C GLU A 157 16.83 -18.45 13.83
N ARG A 158 17.25 -17.37 13.15
CA ARG A 158 18.26 -16.42 13.62
C ARG A 158 17.71 -14.99 13.66
N TYR A 159 16.38 -14.87 13.77
CA TYR A 159 15.64 -13.61 13.74
C TYR A 159 14.48 -13.59 14.75
N ILE A 160 14.15 -12.41 15.21
CA ILE A 160 12.98 -12.12 16.04
C ILE A 160 11.72 -12.11 15.19
N ALA A 161 11.82 -11.42 14.03
CA ALA A 161 10.74 -11.27 13.07
C ALA A 161 11.28 -11.31 11.64
N ALA A 162 10.50 -11.90 10.75
CA ALA A 162 10.73 -11.87 9.31
C ALA A 162 9.39 -11.79 8.59
N GLU A 163 9.32 -10.96 7.55
CA GLU A 163 8.14 -10.74 6.76
C GLU A 163 8.49 -10.63 5.29
N VAL A 164 7.59 -11.13 4.44
CA VAL A 164 7.62 -10.88 3.00
C VAL A 164 6.33 -10.24 2.61
N SER A 165 6.40 -9.10 1.94
CA SER A 165 5.21 -8.42 1.46
C SER A 165 5.34 -8.00 0.01
N LEU A 166 4.32 -8.31 -0.75
CA LEU A 166 4.06 -7.80 -2.08
C LEU A 166 2.89 -6.84 -1.95
N SER A 167 3.12 -5.55 -2.17
CA SER A 167 2.13 -4.50 -1.90
C SER A 167 2.20 -3.36 -2.90
N SER A 168 1.17 -2.53 -2.94
CA SER A 168 1.21 -1.27 -3.66
C SER A 168 2.13 -0.29 -2.94
N LEU A 169 3.10 0.29 -3.64
CA LEU A 169 4.00 1.30 -3.10
C LEU A 169 3.42 2.71 -3.25
N VAL A 170 3.11 3.07 -4.48
CA VAL A 170 2.39 4.29 -4.88
C VAL A 170 1.59 3.99 -6.14
N ARG A 171 0.75 4.92 -6.59
CA ARG A 171 -0.04 4.72 -7.80
C ARG A 171 0.86 4.41 -9.00
N GLY A 172 0.65 3.24 -9.63
CA GLY A 172 1.42 2.76 -10.76
C GLY A 172 2.69 1.99 -10.41
N TYR A 173 2.97 1.78 -9.11
CA TYR A 173 4.12 0.99 -8.66
C TYR A 173 3.74 0.05 -7.54
N SER A 174 4.23 -1.17 -7.62
CA SER A 174 4.23 -2.15 -6.54
C SER A 174 5.65 -2.40 -6.03
N GLN A 175 5.73 -2.93 -4.83
CA GLN A 175 6.98 -3.27 -4.16
C GLN A 175 6.89 -4.68 -3.58
N MET A 176 7.93 -5.47 -3.80
CA MET A 176 8.22 -6.65 -3.02
C MET A 176 9.24 -6.29 -1.94
N ALA A 177 8.89 -6.48 -0.71
CA ALA A 177 9.73 -6.23 0.45
C ALA A 177 10.02 -7.54 1.19
N TRP A 178 11.25 -7.69 1.63
CA TRP A 178 11.76 -8.76 2.48
C TRP A 178 12.36 -8.10 3.69
N ASP A 179 11.69 -8.13 4.82
CA ASP A 179 12.11 -7.46 6.04
C ASP A 179 12.47 -8.46 7.12
N MET A 180 13.53 -8.20 7.86
CA MET A 180 13.99 -9.07 8.93
C MET A 180 14.59 -8.29 10.10
N VAL A 181 14.24 -8.70 11.31
CA VAL A 181 14.83 -8.26 12.57
C VAL A 181 15.65 -9.43 13.13
N PRO A 182 16.99 -9.42 13.04
CA PRO A 182 17.84 -10.50 13.51
C PRO A 182 17.89 -10.58 15.04
N TYR A 183 18.26 -11.73 15.58
CA TYR A 183 18.77 -11.77 16.95
C TYR A 183 20.11 -11.02 17.01
N ARG A 184 20.36 -10.38 18.12
CA ARG A 184 21.62 -9.66 18.34
C ARG A 184 22.80 -10.62 18.24
N GLY A 185 23.76 -10.31 17.37
CA GLY A 185 24.92 -11.14 17.09
C GLY A 185 24.71 -12.24 16.06
N SER A 186 23.49 -12.34 15.49
CA SER A 186 23.14 -13.29 14.41
C SER A 186 22.81 -12.58 13.10
N GLU A 187 23.26 -11.36 12.90
CA GLU A 187 22.86 -10.53 11.75
C GLU A 187 23.27 -11.17 10.41
N GLN A 188 24.45 -11.77 10.36
CA GLN A 188 24.95 -12.42 9.14
C GLN A 188 24.19 -13.69 8.83
N GLU A 189 23.97 -14.56 9.83
CA GLU A 189 23.22 -15.80 9.67
C GLU A 189 21.76 -15.53 9.30
N ALA A 190 21.16 -14.52 9.92
CA ALA A 190 19.80 -14.08 9.60
C ALA A 190 19.69 -13.60 8.15
N LEU A 191 20.66 -12.81 7.66
CA LEU A 191 20.72 -12.39 6.26
C LEU A 191 20.86 -13.59 5.33
N HIS A 192 21.72 -14.57 5.65
CA HIS A 192 21.83 -15.80 4.87
C HIS A 192 20.52 -16.57 4.85
N GLN A 193 19.78 -16.63 5.96
CA GLN A 193 18.46 -17.29 5.99
C GLN A 193 17.45 -16.56 5.10
N LEU A 194 17.40 -15.23 5.13
CA LEU A 194 16.53 -14.45 4.27
C LEU A 194 16.83 -14.72 2.80
N LEU A 195 18.11 -14.67 2.42
CA LEU A 195 18.54 -14.94 1.04
C LEU A 195 18.23 -16.37 0.63
N ALA A 196 18.46 -17.36 1.50
CA ALA A 196 18.17 -18.76 1.21
C ALA A 196 16.67 -19.02 0.98
N VAL A 197 15.79 -18.39 1.78
CA VAL A 197 14.33 -18.47 1.58
C VAL A 197 13.96 -17.84 0.24
N ARG A 198 14.49 -16.64 -0.06
CA ARG A 198 14.23 -15.94 -1.31
C ARG A 198 14.67 -16.78 -2.52
N GLU A 199 15.87 -17.32 -2.51
CA GLU A 199 16.39 -18.17 -3.59
C GLU A 199 15.56 -19.47 -3.73
N SER A 200 15.20 -20.10 -2.62
CA SER A 200 14.35 -21.29 -2.64
C SER A 200 12.98 -21.00 -3.27
N LEU A 201 12.37 -19.85 -2.97
CA LEU A 201 11.10 -19.45 -3.58
C LEU A 201 11.24 -19.12 -5.07
N ARG A 202 12.35 -18.48 -5.46
CA ARG A 202 12.65 -18.22 -6.87
C ARG A 202 12.80 -19.52 -7.68
N ASP A 203 13.53 -20.48 -7.14
CA ASP A 203 13.94 -21.67 -7.87
C ASP A 203 12.87 -22.78 -7.82
N LYS A 204 12.15 -22.92 -6.71
CA LYS A 204 11.19 -24.02 -6.48
C LYS A 204 9.74 -23.56 -6.39
N GLY A 205 9.50 -22.27 -6.13
CA GLY A 205 8.15 -21.74 -5.91
C GLY A 205 7.45 -22.36 -4.70
N PHE A 206 6.14 -22.46 -4.81
CA PHE A 206 5.26 -23.10 -3.85
C PHE A 206 4.77 -24.44 -4.39
N THR A 207 4.58 -25.43 -3.50
CA THR A 207 4.00 -26.71 -3.88
C THR A 207 2.47 -26.58 -4.04
N ALA A 208 1.88 -27.48 -4.82
CA ALA A 208 0.42 -27.55 -4.94
C ALA A 208 -0.26 -27.84 -3.58
N ALA A 209 0.37 -28.61 -2.71
CA ALA A 209 -0.16 -28.90 -1.38
C ALA A 209 -0.21 -27.64 -0.51
N GLU A 210 0.85 -26.83 -0.47
CA GLU A 210 0.89 -25.57 0.27
C GLU A 210 -0.17 -24.58 -0.24
N PHE A 211 -0.29 -24.48 -1.56
CA PHE A 211 -1.29 -23.60 -2.18
C PHE A 211 -2.72 -24.03 -1.85
N ASN A 212 -3.02 -25.34 -1.96
CA ASN A 212 -4.35 -25.87 -1.69
C ASN A 212 -4.75 -25.70 -0.21
N GLU A 213 -3.84 -25.97 0.72
CA GLU A 213 -4.06 -25.76 2.16
C GLU A 213 -4.45 -24.31 2.44
N GLU A 214 -3.71 -23.37 1.87
CA GLU A 214 -3.97 -21.95 2.07
C GLU A 214 -5.25 -21.49 1.38
N LYS A 215 -5.54 -22.02 0.20
CA LYS A 215 -6.77 -21.78 -0.53
C LYS A 215 -8.00 -22.21 0.28
N GLU A 216 -8.00 -23.41 0.84
CA GLU A 216 -9.10 -23.90 1.69
C GLU A 216 -9.28 -23.02 2.92
N ARG A 217 -8.19 -22.61 3.58
CA ARG A 217 -8.23 -21.72 4.74
C ARG A 217 -8.84 -20.37 4.39
N MET A 218 -8.44 -19.76 3.27
CA MET A 218 -9.01 -18.51 2.80
C MET A 218 -10.50 -18.67 2.44
N TYR A 219 -10.84 -19.76 1.77
CA TYR A 219 -12.21 -20.07 1.39
C TYR A 219 -13.14 -20.21 2.60
N ASP A 220 -12.70 -20.95 3.62
CA ASP A 220 -13.47 -21.10 4.86
C ASP A 220 -13.63 -19.77 5.63
N GLY A 221 -12.58 -18.95 5.64
CA GLY A 221 -12.66 -17.60 6.19
C GLY A 221 -13.70 -16.74 5.45
N MET A 222 -13.75 -16.83 4.13
CA MET A 222 -14.71 -16.08 3.30
C MET A 222 -16.15 -16.57 3.47
N LYS A 223 -16.37 -17.88 3.63
CA LYS A 223 -17.71 -18.43 3.89
C LYS A 223 -18.39 -17.82 5.10
N GLY A 224 -17.63 -17.53 6.15
CA GLY A 224 -18.15 -16.92 7.37
C GLY A 224 -18.82 -15.56 7.15
N VAL A 225 -18.41 -14.84 6.11
CA VAL A 225 -18.92 -13.50 5.78
C VAL A 225 -19.91 -13.48 4.61
N LEU A 226 -20.16 -14.61 3.94
CA LEU A 226 -21.14 -14.69 2.84
C LEU A 226 -22.60 -14.41 3.27
N GLY A 227 -22.88 -14.46 4.58
CA GLY A 227 -24.19 -14.10 5.15
C GLY A 227 -24.44 -12.59 5.22
N GLU A 228 -23.42 -11.78 5.14
CA GLU A 228 -23.54 -10.33 5.20
C GLU A 228 -24.14 -9.77 3.89
N LYS A 229 -25.04 -8.81 4.03
CA LYS A 229 -25.71 -8.15 2.91
C LYS A 229 -25.24 -6.71 2.75
N GLY A 230 -25.34 -6.20 1.53
CA GLY A 230 -25.01 -4.81 1.19
C GLY A 230 -23.49 -4.56 1.17
N LEU A 231 -23.09 -3.36 1.56
CA LEU A 231 -21.68 -2.92 1.54
C LEU A 231 -20.95 -3.16 2.87
N GLY A 232 -21.55 -3.94 3.78
CA GLY A 232 -20.99 -4.19 5.11
C GLY A 232 -21.13 -2.98 6.04
N THR A 233 -20.06 -2.67 6.78
CA THR A 233 -20.05 -1.51 7.68
C THR A 233 -19.98 -0.18 6.93
N PRO A 234 -20.37 0.95 7.56
CA PRO A 234 -20.19 2.29 6.98
C PRO A 234 -18.76 2.59 6.54
N ASP A 235 -17.76 2.14 7.30
CA ASP A 235 -16.34 2.31 6.95
C ASP A 235 -15.95 1.52 5.71
N ASN A 236 -16.46 0.30 5.56
CA ASN A 236 -16.26 -0.51 4.36
C ASN A 236 -16.90 0.15 3.13
N ALA A 237 -18.12 0.63 3.26
CA ALA A 237 -18.80 1.35 2.19
C ALA A 237 -18.01 2.61 1.77
N LEU A 238 -17.50 3.38 2.74
CA LEU A 238 -16.66 4.56 2.47
C LEU A 238 -15.37 4.16 1.73
N MET A 239 -14.73 3.08 2.16
CA MET A 239 -13.53 2.55 1.49
C MET A 239 -13.82 2.19 0.03
N LEU A 240 -14.91 1.49 -0.26
CA LEU A 240 -15.30 1.09 -1.60
C LEU A 240 -15.60 2.30 -2.51
N PHE A 241 -16.36 3.27 -2.03
CA PHE A 241 -16.63 4.50 -2.78
C PHE A 241 -15.35 5.30 -3.04
N ARG A 242 -14.43 5.37 -2.07
CA ARG A 242 -13.14 6.02 -2.24
C ARG A 242 -12.29 5.30 -3.28
N GLN A 243 -12.26 3.96 -3.28
CA GLN A 243 -11.55 3.18 -4.30
C GLN A 243 -12.13 3.38 -5.69
N ASN A 244 -13.46 3.44 -5.79
CA ASN A 244 -14.12 3.76 -7.06
C ASN A 244 -13.71 5.14 -7.57
N PHE A 245 -13.79 6.16 -6.73
CA PHE A 245 -13.42 7.52 -7.11
C PHE A 245 -11.94 7.66 -7.52
N LEU A 246 -11.04 7.04 -6.77
CA LEU A 246 -9.60 7.17 -7.00
C LEU A 246 -9.07 6.31 -8.12
N TYR A 247 -9.64 5.11 -8.31
CA TYR A 247 -9.07 4.07 -9.17
C TYR A 247 -10.05 3.50 -10.18
N GLY A 248 -11.31 3.94 -10.19
CA GLY A 248 -12.34 3.43 -11.08
C GLY A 248 -12.76 1.98 -10.78
N ILE A 249 -12.47 1.48 -9.58
CA ILE A 249 -12.86 0.13 -9.17
C ILE A 249 -14.37 0.11 -8.95
N PRO A 250 -15.14 -0.79 -9.62
CA PRO A 250 -16.59 -0.86 -9.44
C PRO A 250 -16.98 -1.07 -7.98
N VAL A 251 -17.99 -0.32 -7.53
CA VAL A 251 -18.59 -0.56 -6.22
C VAL A 251 -19.52 -1.77 -6.34
N GLN A 252 -19.23 -2.81 -5.58
CA GLN A 252 -20.00 -4.03 -5.55
C GLN A 252 -20.44 -4.33 -4.13
N ASP A 253 -21.57 -4.98 -3.95
CA ASP A 253 -21.96 -5.49 -2.64
C ASP A 253 -20.96 -6.55 -2.15
N PHE A 254 -20.91 -6.70 -0.84
CA PHE A 254 -19.91 -7.54 -0.17
C PHE A 254 -19.98 -9.01 -0.61
N ARG A 255 -21.18 -9.52 -0.84
CA ARG A 255 -21.40 -10.89 -1.31
C ARG A 255 -20.85 -11.10 -2.73
N THR A 256 -21.10 -10.14 -3.63
CA THR A 256 -20.59 -10.18 -5.01
C THR A 256 -19.07 -10.11 -5.02
N GLN A 257 -18.45 -9.27 -4.18
CA GLN A 257 -16.99 -9.21 -4.05
C GLN A 257 -16.40 -10.55 -3.61
N ILE A 258 -16.97 -11.18 -2.58
CA ILE A 258 -16.50 -12.47 -2.08
C ILE A 258 -16.71 -13.57 -3.11
N SER A 259 -17.89 -13.64 -3.73
CA SER A 259 -18.20 -14.67 -4.74
C SER A 259 -17.30 -14.64 -5.96
N ARG A 260 -16.70 -13.48 -6.28
CA ARG A 260 -15.69 -13.37 -7.34
C ARG A 260 -14.30 -13.83 -6.92
N ASN A 261 -14.03 -13.85 -5.62
CA ASN A 261 -12.74 -14.24 -5.04
C ASN A 261 -12.69 -15.74 -4.66
N ILE A 262 -13.83 -16.41 -4.76
CA ILE A 262 -14.01 -17.85 -4.54
C ILE A 262 -13.99 -18.58 -5.90
#